data_30be22584cf09fa0bc326a079dcd3249
#
_entry.id   30be22584cf09fa0bc326a079dcd3249
#
_cell.length_a   1.000
_cell.length_b   1.000
_cell.length_c   1.000
_cell.angle_alpha   90.00
_cell.angle_beta   90.00
_cell.angle_gamma   90.00
#
_symmetry.space_group_name_H-M   'P 1'
#
loop_
_entity.id
_entity.type
_entity.pdbx_description
1 polymer ?
#
loop_
_entity_poly.entity_id
_entity_poly.type
_entity_poly.pdbx_seq_one_letter_code
_entity_poly.pdbx_strand_id
1 'polypeptide(L)'
;HGFSATDGREKIAYIPRGVISGLARLSDPDYDARHRYFVDGSAMSGDIPSGSVASSQWRTVLAGMAGAGAKGYFVLDITHPEAFSESGASSLVLLDRTQTRNSDPGDCTSLDDMRQRATCQENKDLGHIFAAPVLDDANPQRSTQITQLNNHRWALVTGNGYHSTNQRPVLL
;
A
#
# COMPACT_ATOMS: atom_id res chain seq x y z
N HIS A 1 -5.15 1.67 11.02
CA HIS A 1 -5.15 2.65 12.12
C HIS A 1 -3.74 2.86 12.64
N GLY A 2 -3.40 4.12 12.93
CA GLY A 2 -2.17 4.50 13.62
C GLY A 2 -2.49 5.22 14.94
N PHE A 3 -1.78 4.86 15.97
CA PHE A 3 -2.01 5.38 17.32
C PHE A 3 -0.74 6.02 17.88
N SER A 4 -0.94 7.06 18.71
CA SER A 4 0.17 7.66 19.45
C SER A 4 0.72 6.66 20.48
N ALA A 5 2.03 6.43 20.46
CA ALA A 5 2.69 5.57 21.43
C ALA A 5 2.72 6.19 22.84
N THR A 6 2.47 7.52 22.96
CA THR A 6 2.53 8.24 24.23
C THR A 6 1.22 8.13 25.02
N ASP A 7 0.08 8.22 24.33
CA ASP A 7 -1.23 8.33 24.99
C ASP A 7 -2.31 7.42 24.38
N GLY A 8 -1.97 6.61 23.37
CA GLY A 8 -2.87 5.67 22.72
C GLY A 8 -3.96 6.30 21.84
N ARG A 9 -3.94 7.62 21.64
CA ARG A 9 -4.93 8.28 20.79
C ARG A 9 -4.73 7.93 19.33
N GLU A 10 -5.81 7.69 18.62
CA GLU A 10 -5.79 7.52 17.19
C GLU A 10 -5.32 8.80 16.49
N LYS A 11 -4.35 8.65 15.60
CA LYS A 11 -3.79 9.71 14.76
C LYS A 11 -4.26 9.63 13.34
N ILE A 12 -4.49 8.42 12.85
CA ILE A 12 -4.92 8.16 11.47
C ILE A 12 -5.76 6.89 11.40
N ALA A 13 -6.81 6.95 10.60
CA ALA A 13 -7.54 5.79 10.08
C ALA A 13 -7.57 5.90 8.55
N TYR A 14 -6.84 5.03 7.87
CA TYR A 14 -6.80 5.01 6.41
C TYR A 14 -7.56 3.80 5.86
N ILE A 15 -8.43 4.03 4.89
CA ILE A 15 -9.19 3.00 4.20
C ILE A 15 -8.72 2.93 2.75
N PRO A 16 -7.98 1.86 2.36
CA PRO A 16 -7.52 1.69 0.99
C PRO A 16 -8.70 1.57 0.01
N ARG A 17 -8.52 2.11 -1.21
CA ARG A 17 -9.55 2.12 -2.24
C ARG A 17 -10.11 0.71 -2.55
N GLY A 18 -9.25 -0.30 -2.55
CA GLY A 18 -9.63 -1.68 -2.88
C GLY A 18 -10.64 -2.33 -1.94
N VAL A 19 -10.83 -1.79 -0.74
CA VAL A 19 -11.77 -2.35 0.24
C VAL A 19 -13.07 -1.55 0.40
N ILE A 20 -13.13 -0.32 -0.10
CA ILE A 20 -14.28 0.59 0.11
C ILE A 20 -15.61 -0.05 -0.28
N SER A 21 -15.67 -0.71 -1.44
CA SER A 21 -16.90 -1.36 -1.92
C SER A 21 -17.40 -2.50 -1.03
N GLY A 22 -16.54 -3.00 -0.15
CA GLY A 22 -16.87 -4.09 0.77
C GLY A 22 -17.36 -3.63 2.15
N LEU A 23 -17.18 -2.35 2.51
CA LEU A 23 -17.42 -1.85 3.88
C LEU A 23 -18.87 -1.98 4.33
N ALA A 24 -19.84 -1.91 3.43
CA ALA A 24 -21.26 -2.09 3.76
C ALA A 24 -21.54 -3.45 4.43
N ARG A 25 -20.69 -4.45 4.21
CA ARG A 25 -20.81 -5.78 4.86
C ARG A 25 -20.53 -5.75 6.35
N LEU A 26 -19.83 -4.74 6.86
CA LEU A 26 -19.56 -4.59 8.29
C LEU A 26 -20.84 -4.35 9.11
N SER A 27 -21.92 -3.90 8.45
CA SER A 27 -23.24 -3.72 9.07
C SER A 27 -24.20 -4.91 8.87
N ASP A 28 -23.71 -6.01 8.26
CA ASP A 28 -24.52 -7.23 8.11
C ASP A 28 -24.75 -7.87 9.49
N PRO A 29 -26.01 -8.13 9.90
CA PRO A 29 -26.30 -8.81 11.17
C PRO A 29 -25.61 -10.17 11.34
N ASP A 30 -25.35 -10.87 10.23
CA ASP A 30 -24.67 -12.17 10.20
C ASP A 30 -23.16 -12.05 9.90
N TYR A 31 -22.56 -10.89 10.16
CA TYR A 31 -21.16 -10.63 9.79
C TYR A 31 -20.18 -11.61 10.44
N ASP A 32 -20.39 -11.98 11.69
CA ASP A 32 -19.55 -12.93 12.42
C ASP A 32 -19.55 -14.33 11.77
N ALA A 33 -20.69 -14.78 11.24
CA ALA A 33 -20.80 -16.02 10.48
C ALA A 33 -20.22 -15.94 9.06
N ARG A 34 -20.05 -14.72 8.53
CA ARG A 34 -19.56 -14.42 7.17
C ARG A 34 -18.35 -13.49 7.19
N HIS A 35 -17.54 -13.59 8.24
CA HIS A 35 -16.36 -12.75 8.43
C HIS A 35 -15.50 -12.64 7.17
N ARG A 36 -14.97 -11.46 6.93
CA ARG A 36 -14.12 -11.13 5.80
C ARG A 36 -12.96 -10.24 6.24
N TYR A 37 -11.78 -10.56 5.76
CA TYR A 37 -10.64 -9.67 5.89
C TYR A 37 -10.80 -8.44 4.98
N PHE A 38 -10.30 -7.30 5.43
CA PHE A 38 -10.26 -6.06 4.67
C PHE A 38 -8.82 -5.63 4.40
N VAL A 39 -8.03 -5.40 5.45
CA VAL A 39 -6.60 -5.10 5.36
C VAL A 39 -5.92 -5.86 6.49
N ASP A 40 -5.35 -7.00 6.17
CA ASP A 40 -4.71 -7.91 7.10
C ASP A 40 -3.24 -8.22 6.73
N GLY A 41 -2.73 -7.54 5.70
CA GLY A 41 -1.33 -7.62 5.33
C GLY A 41 -0.43 -6.83 6.28
N SER A 42 0.84 -7.21 6.30
CA SER A 42 1.84 -6.52 7.12
C SER A 42 2.17 -5.13 6.56
N ALA A 43 2.40 -4.19 7.46
CA ALA A 43 2.94 -2.88 7.11
C ALA A 43 4.47 -2.85 7.31
N MET A 44 5.14 -1.99 6.56
CA MET A 44 6.56 -1.70 6.70
C MET A 44 6.81 -0.21 6.61
N SER A 45 7.85 0.29 7.24
CA SER A 45 8.25 1.69 7.16
C SER A 45 9.70 1.83 6.71
N GLY A 46 10.04 3.02 6.24
CA GLY A 46 11.38 3.39 5.85
C GLY A 46 11.48 4.87 5.55
N ASP A 47 12.70 5.39 5.55
CA ASP A 47 12.97 6.79 5.26
C ASP A 47 13.45 6.96 3.82
N ILE A 48 12.89 7.94 3.13
CA ILE A 48 13.25 8.33 1.78
C ILE A 48 13.59 9.83 1.74
N PRO A 49 14.54 10.27 0.89
CA PRO A 49 14.78 11.69 0.74
C PRO A 49 13.61 12.38 0.02
N SER A 50 13.27 13.57 0.50
CA SER A 50 12.33 14.47 -0.17
C SER A 50 13.07 15.68 -0.70
N GLY A 51 12.97 15.95 -2.02
CA GLY A 51 13.59 17.11 -2.63
C GLY A 51 14.90 16.82 -3.35
N SER A 52 15.61 17.89 -3.75
CA SER A 52 16.90 17.80 -4.44
C SER A 52 18.02 17.44 -3.47
N VAL A 53 19.12 16.89 -3.99
CA VAL A 53 20.34 16.52 -3.23
C VAL A 53 20.90 17.68 -2.37
N ALA A 54 20.57 18.91 -2.69
CA ALA A 54 21.03 20.11 -1.97
C ALA A 54 20.16 20.47 -0.73
N SER A 55 18.96 19.91 -0.59
CA SER A 55 18.06 20.15 0.54
C SER A 55 17.51 18.81 1.06
N SER A 56 18.42 18.00 1.61
CA SER A 56 18.07 16.63 2.09
C SER A 56 17.12 16.69 3.30
N GLN A 57 15.84 16.91 3.01
CA GLN A 57 14.78 16.58 3.95
C GLN A 57 14.44 15.10 3.78
N TRP A 58 14.21 14.42 4.87
CA TRP A 58 13.79 13.03 4.87
C TRP A 58 12.28 12.93 5.12
N ARG A 59 11.66 11.95 4.50
CA ARG A 59 10.28 11.54 4.78
C ARG A 59 10.27 10.13 5.30
N THR A 60 9.49 9.91 6.31
CA THR A 60 9.16 8.55 6.75
C THR A 60 7.91 8.10 6.02
N VAL A 61 8.02 7.00 5.29
CA VAL A 61 6.89 6.41 4.57
C VAL A 61 6.48 5.09 5.20
N LEU A 62 5.19 4.79 5.13
CA LEU A 62 4.61 3.52 5.52
C LEU A 62 4.01 2.87 4.29
N ALA A 63 4.45 1.66 3.96
CA ALA A 63 3.82 0.82 2.96
C ALA A 63 2.97 -0.25 3.65
N GLY A 64 1.70 -0.34 3.29
CA GLY A 64 0.78 -1.34 3.80
C GLY A 64 0.33 -2.29 2.71
N MET A 65 0.35 -3.59 3.02
CA MET A 65 -0.12 -4.64 2.12
C MET A 65 -1.58 -4.95 2.43
N ALA A 66 -2.38 -5.16 1.38
CA ALA A 66 -3.81 -5.38 1.56
C ALA A 66 -4.16 -6.81 2.05
N GLY A 67 -3.25 -7.78 1.89
CA GLY A 67 -3.44 -9.15 2.36
C GLY A 67 -4.61 -9.87 1.69
N ALA A 68 -5.43 -10.58 2.48
CA ALA A 68 -6.57 -11.35 1.98
C ALA A 68 -7.76 -10.47 1.57
N GLY A 69 -7.86 -9.26 2.10
CA GLY A 69 -9.01 -8.39 1.89
C GLY A 69 -9.05 -7.75 0.50
N ALA A 70 -7.88 -7.44 -0.06
CA ALA A 70 -7.74 -6.79 -1.35
C ALA A 70 -6.42 -7.21 -2.02
N LYS A 71 -6.30 -6.96 -3.31
CA LYS A 71 -5.02 -7.09 -4.03
C LYS A 71 -4.22 -5.80 -3.89
N GLY A 72 -2.88 -5.93 -3.87
CA GLY A 72 -1.98 -4.79 -3.94
C GLY A 72 -1.60 -4.16 -2.62
N TYR A 73 -1.23 -2.89 -2.66
CA TYR A 73 -0.60 -2.16 -1.56
C TYR A 73 -0.89 -0.67 -1.63
N PHE A 74 -0.57 0.04 -0.55
CA PHE A 74 -0.63 1.50 -0.48
C PHE A 74 0.60 2.07 0.23
N VAL A 75 0.91 3.34 -0.01
CA VAL A 75 2.04 4.05 0.62
C VAL A 75 1.56 5.39 1.14
N LEU A 76 1.84 5.63 2.41
CA LEU A 76 1.50 6.86 3.12
C LEU A 76 2.76 7.61 3.54
N ASP A 77 2.72 8.94 3.52
CA ASP A 77 3.71 9.81 4.16
C ASP A 77 3.33 9.99 5.63
N ILE A 78 4.12 9.41 6.52
CA ILE A 78 3.88 9.48 7.97
C ILE A 78 4.89 10.36 8.71
N THR A 79 5.56 11.26 7.99
CA THR A 79 6.63 12.13 8.52
C THR A 79 6.14 13.02 9.64
N HIS A 80 4.91 13.55 9.53
CA HIS A 80 4.34 14.53 10.43
C HIS A 80 2.97 14.08 10.98
N PRO A 81 2.94 13.08 11.88
CA PRO A 81 1.67 12.52 12.38
C PRO A 81 0.84 13.52 13.18
N GLU A 82 1.43 14.61 13.67
CA GLU A 82 0.74 15.72 14.34
C GLU A 82 -0.10 16.59 13.38
N ALA A 83 0.23 16.56 12.08
CA ALA A 83 -0.44 17.35 11.04
C ALA A 83 -1.50 16.57 10.25
N PHE A 84 -1.78 15.33 10.63
CA PHE A 84 -2.79 14.51 9.93
C PHE A 84 -4.18 15.15 10.04
N SER A 85 -4.81 15.30 8.88
CA SER A 85 -6.15 15.85 8.76
C SER A 85 -6.82 15.35 7.48
N GLU A 86 -8.15 15.33 7.46
CA GLU A 86 -8.92 14.96 6.27
C GLU A 86 -8.61 15.89 5.08
N SER A 87 -8.47 17.18 5.33
CA SER A 87 -8.12 18.16 4.29
C SER A 87 -6.71 17.96 3.72
N GLY A 88 -5.81 17.31 4.47
CA GLY A 88 -4.44 16.96 4.07
C GLY A 88 -4.30 15.58 3.42
N ALA A 89 -5.39 14.82 3.26
CA ALA A 89 -5.35 13.44 2.78
C ALA A 89 -4.62 13.25 1.44
N SER A 90 -4.74 14.21 0.52
CA SER A 90 -4.08 14.17 -0.79
C SER A 90 -2.55 14.22 -0.72
N SER A 91 -2.00 14.83 0.33
CA SER A 91 -0.54 14.87 0.55
C SER A 91 -0.04 13.68 1.38
N LEU A 92 -0.93 13.09 2.19
CA LEU A 92 -0.62 11.92 3.00
C LEU A 92 -0.55 10.65 2.15
N VAL A 93 -1.49 10.45 1.21
CA VAL A 93 -1.54 9.25 0.37
C VAL A 93 -0.62 9.43 -0.83
N LEU A 94 0.59 8.89 -0.75
CA LEU A 94 1.55 8.93 -1.85
C LEU A 94 1.16 7.99 -2.98
N LEU A 95 0.61 6.82 -2.63
CA LEU A 95 0.21 5.80 -3.59
C LEU A 95 -0.87 4.91 -3.00
N ASP A 96 -1.92 4.61 -3.78
CA ASP A 96 -2.87 3.55 -3.52
C ASP A 96 -3.03 2.69 -4.77
N ARG A 97 -2.41 1.52 -4.77
CA ARG A 97 -2.45 0.50 -5.82
C ARG A 97 -3.31 -0.69 -5.39
N THR A 98 -4.22 -0.47 -4.46
CA THR A 98 -5.13 -1.53 -4.02
C THR A 98 -6.29 -1.71 -5.00
N GLN A 99 -6.71 -2.96 -5.16
CA GLN A 99 -7.84 -3.36 -5.97
C GLN A 99 -8.74 -4.30 -5.18
N THR A 100 -10.03 -4.37 -5.54
CA THR A 100 -10.92 -5.34 -4.92
C THR A 100 -10.35 -6.77 -5.07
N ARG A 101 -10.62 -7.63 -4.10
CA ARG A 101 -10.05 -8.99 -4.05
C ARG A 101 -10.31 -9.84 -5.31
N ASN A 102 -11.41 -9.58 -6.00
CA ASN A 102 -11.79 -10.30 -7.22
C ASN A 102 -11.64 -9.44 -8.47
N SER A 103 -10.83 -8.37 -8.40
CA SER A 103 -10.61 -7.48 -9.53
C SER A 103 -9.94 -8.23 -10.67
N ASP A 104 -10.51 -8.06 -11.85
CA ASP A 104 -9.87 -8.35 -13.13
C ASP A 104 -9.89 -7.08 -13.97
N PRO A 105 -8.75 -6.49 -14.29
CA PRO A 105 -8.67 -5.29 -15.11
C PRO A 105 -9.20 -5.44 -16.55
N GLY A 106 -9.50 -6.67 -16.99
CA GLY A 106 -10.04 -6.94 -18.32
C GLY A 106 -8.98 -6.83 -19.44
N ASP A 107 -9.42 -6.50 -20.64
CA ASP A 107 -8.53 -6.35 -21.79
C ASP A 107 -7.85 -4.97 -21.82
N CYS A 108 -6.57 -4.96 -21.48
CA CYS A 108 -5.75 -3.76 -21.49
C CYS A 108 -5.39 -3.28 -22.90
N THR A 109 -5.51 -4.12 -23.93
CA THR A 109 -5.11 -3.77 -25.29
C THR A 109 -6.13 -2.85 -25.95
N SER A 110 -7.37 -2.87 -25.48
CA SER A 110 -8.46 -2.02 -25.97
C SER A 110 -8.37 -0.55 -25.51
N LEU A 111 -7.42 -0.24 -24.60
CA LEU A 111 -7.20 1.14 -24.12
C LEU A 111 -6.33 1.92 -25.11
N ASP A 112 -6.78 3.10 -25.51
CA ASP A 112 -6.06 3.96 -26.46
C ASP A 112 -4.86 4.65 -25.84
N ASP A 113 -4.97 5.08 -24.56
CA ASP A 113 -3.90 5.76 -23.84
C ASP A 113 -2.83 4.77 -23.36
N MET A 114 -1.57 5.02 -23.75
CA MET A 114 -0.43 4.15 -23.38
C MET A 114 -0.19 4.07 -21.86
N ARG A 115 -0.44 5.15 -21.11
CA ARG A 115 -0.27 5.17 -19.65
C ARG A 115 -1.37 4.36 -18.97
N GLN A 116 -2.61 4.49 -19.44
CA GLN A 116 -3.73 3.68 -18.95
C GLN A 116 -3.50 2.22 -19.26
N ARG A 117 -3.00 1.89 -20.44
CA ARG A 117 -2.63 0.51 -20.82
C ARG A 117 -1.54 -0.06 -19.91
N ALA A 118 -0.46 0.70 -19.66
CA ALA A 118 0.61 0.30 -18.76
C ALA A 118 0.08 0.05 -17.33
N THR A 119 -0.71 0.99 -16.80
CA THR A 119 -1.34 0.85 -15.49
C THR A 119 -2.28 -0.37 -15.42
N CYS A 120 -3.02 -0.64 -16.48
CA CYS A 120 -3.88 -1.81 -16.58
C CYS A 120 -3.06 -3.11 -16.53
N GLN A 121 -1.94 -3.18 -17.25
CA GLN A 121 -1.05 -4.34 -17.24
C GLN A 121 -0.41 -4.56 -15.85
N GLU A 122 0.07 -3.49 -15.21
CA GLU A 122 0.56 -3.56 -13.83
C GLU A 122 -0.54 -4.07 -12.88
N ASN A 123 -1.76 -3.61 -13.04
CA ASN A 123 -2.89 -4.05 -12.23
C ASN A 123 -3.20 -5.55 -12.39
N LYS A 124 -2.96 -6.14 -13.57
CA LYS A 124 -3.08 -7.59 -13.77
C LYS A 124 -2.03 -8.39 -13.02
N ASP A 125 -0.88 -7.81 -12.75
CA ASP A 125 0.18 -8.45 -11.99
C ASP A 125 -0.01 -8.30 -10.47
N LEU A 126 -0.87 -7.40 -10.00
CA LEU A 126 -1.16 -7.26 -8.57
C LEU A 126 -1.97 -8.46 -8.04
N GLY A 127 -1.50 -9.01 -6.93
CA GLY A 127 -2.15 -10.10 -6.20
C GLY A 127 -2.29 -9.78 -4.71
N HIS A 128 -2.61 -10.80 -3.94
CA HIS A 128 -2.71 -10.73 -2.49
C HIS A 128 -1.31 -10.87 -1.87
N ILE A 129 -0.80 -9.80 -1.28
CA ILE A 129 0.56 -9.76 -0.74
C ILE A 129 0.52 -10.09 0.75
N PHE A 130 1.03 -11.27 1.12
CA PHE A 130 1.08 -11.78 2.49
C PHE A 130 2.49 -11.82 3.07
N ALA A 131 3.52 -11.59 2.24
CA ALA A 131 4.90 -11.68 2.68
C ALA A 131 5.16 -10.71 3.84
N ALA A 132 5.77 -11.24 4.90
CA ALA A 132 6.25 -10.40 5.98
C ALA A 132 7.36 -9.46 5.46
N PRO A 133 7.46 -8.23 5.98
CA PRO A 133 8.54 -7.32 5.62
C PRO A 133 9.91 -7.92 5.95
N VAL A 134 10.86 -7.67 5.06
CA VAL A 134 12.28 -7.94 5.34
C VAL A 134 12.82 -6.74 6.10
N LEU A 135 13.09 -6.93 7.38
CA LEU A 135 13.55 -5.87 8.27
C LEU A 135 15.06 -5.64 8.15
N ASP A 136 15.50 -4.45 8.47
CA ASP A 136 16.90 -4.09 8.57
C ASP A 136 17.46 -4.65 9.90
N ASP A 137 18.51 -5.47 9.83
CA ASP A 137 19.14 -6.07 11.03
C ASP A 137 19.70 -5.02 12.00
N ALA A 138 20.10 -3.86 11.49
CA ALA A 138 20.61 -2.75 12.31
C ALA A 138 19.49 -1.88 12.90
N ASN A 139 18.30 -1.86 12.26
CA ASN A 139 17.14 -1.11 12.73
C ASN A 139 15.83 -1.85 12.35
N PRO A 140 15.32 -2.71 13.22
CA PRO A 140 14.13 -3.51 12.94
C PRO A 140 12.83 -2.70 12.85
N GLN A 141 12.89 -1.38 13.04
CA GLN A 141 11.75 -0.50 12.82
C GLN A 141 11.58 -0.09 11.36
N ARG A 142 12.53 -0.42 10.50
CA ARG A 142 12.45 -0.14 9.06
C ARG A 142 12.67 -1.39 8.23
N SER A 143 12.16 -1.35 6.99
CA SER A 143 12.34 -2.41 6.03
C SER A 143 13.43 -2.08 5.02
N THR A 144 14.25 -3.08 4.66
CA THR A 144 15.21 -2.99 3.55
C THR A 144 14.54 -2.97 2.17
N GLN A 145 13.24 -3.24 2.10
CA GLN A 145 12.44 -3.21 0.87
C GLN A 145 12.11 -1.77 0.41
N ILE A 146 12.24 -0.77 1.29
CA ILE A 146 12.20 0.64 0.92
C ILE A 146 13.65 1.09 0.74
N THR A 147 14.11 1.13 -0.50
CA THR A 147 15.52 1.21 -0.82
C THR A 147 15.82 2.07 -2.04
N GLN A 148 17.08 2.50 -2.16
CA GLN A 148 17.56 3.19 -3.34
C GLN A 148 18.06 2.18 -4.38
N LEU A 149 17.54 2.29 -5.58
CA LEU A 149 17.98 1.49 -6.73
C LEU A 149 19.29 2.05 -7.33
N ASN A 150 19.96 1.26 -8.18
CA ASN A 150 21.22 1.63 -8.85
C ASN A 150 21.10 2.90 -9.73
N ASN A 151 19.88 3.24 -10.16
CA ASN A 151 19.59 4.47 -10.91
C ASN A 151 19.30 5.68 -10.01
N HIS A 152 19.65 5.60 -8.72
CA HIS A 152 19.43 6.61 -7.68
C HIS A 152 17.96 6.95 -7.38
N ARG A 153 17.01 6.17 -7.87
CA ARG A 153 15.59 6.32 -7.53
C ARG A 153 15.26 5.48 -6.30
N TRP A 154 14.44 6.03 -5.44
CA TRP A 154 13.88 5.27 -4.31
C TRP A 154 12.67 4.47 -4.76
N ALA A 155 12.56 3.27 -4.24
CA ALA A 155 11.49 2.34 -4.56
C ALA A 155 11.06 1.53 -3.35
N LEU A 156 9.80 1.15 -3.34
CA LEU A 156 9.31 0.02 -2.58
C LEU A 156 9.48 -1.22 -3.47
N VAL A 157 10.16 -2.25 -2.97
CA VAL A 157 10.39 -3.51 -3.70
C VAL A 157 9.66 -4.64 -2.99
N THR A 158 8.71 -5.28 -3.66
CA THR A 158 7.94 -6.38 -3.10
C THR A 158 7.55 -7.40 -4.18
N GLY A 159 7.31 -8.63 -3.79
CA GLY A 159 6.67 -9.61 -4.66
C GLY A 159 5.19 -9.25 -4.88
N ASN A 160 4.66 -9.57 -6.04
CA ASN A 160 3.27 -9.24 -6.43
C ASN A 160 2.20 -10.03 -5.66
N GLY A 161 2.60 -11.00 -4.85
CA GLY A 161 1.69 -11.82 -4.08
C GLY A 161 0.98 -12.90 -4.88
N TYR A 162 -0.11 -13.37 -4.33
CA TYR A 162 -0.84 -14.56 -4.76
C TYR A 162 -2.12 -14.16 -5.52
N HIS A 163 -2.51 -14.98 -6.51
CA HIS A 163 -3.77 -14.85 -7.23
C HIS A 163 -3.90 -13.55 -8.06
N SER A 164 -2.80 -13.09 -8.67
CA SER A 164 -2.85 -12.06 -9.69
C SER A 164 -3.57 -12.57 -10.95
N THR A 165 -4.14 -11.67 -11.76
CA THR A 165 -4.85 -12.06 -13.00
C THR A 165 -3.91 -12.76 -13.98
N ASN A 166 -2.65 -12.31 -14.09
CA ASN A 166 -1.65 -12.92 -14.96
C ASN A 166 -1.04 -14.23 -14.40
N GLN A 167 -1.30 -14.59 -13.15
CA GLN A 167 -0.85 -15.82 -12.49
C GLN A 167 0.65 -16.10 -12.65
N ARG A 168 1.46 -15.05 -12.65
CA ARG A 168 2.92 -15.12 -12.78
C ARG A 168 3.59 -14.40 -11.61
N PRO A 169 4.78 -14.86 -11.17
CA PRO A 169 5.55 -14.13 -10.18
C PRO A 169 6.15 -12.87 -10.83
N VAL A 170 6.00 -11.74 -10.14
CA VAL A 170 6.54 -10.45 -10.56
C VAL A 170 7.13 -9.75 -9.34
N LEU A 171 8.26 -9.08 -9.52
CA LEU A 171 8.78 -8.11 -8.57
C LEU A 171 8.18 -6.74 -8.95
N LEU A 172 7.49 -6.13 -7.99
CA LEU A 172 6.88 -4.80 -8.10
C LEU A 172 7.82 -3.74 -7.56
#